data_8e1788f74f6e9aeadf84e3257d0589b7
#
_entry.id   8e1788f74f6e9aeadf84e3257d0589b7
#
_cell.length_a   1.000
_cell.length_b   1.000
_cell.length_c   1.000
_cell.angle_alpha   90.00
_cell.angle_beta   90.00
_cell.angle_gamma   90.00
#
_symmetry.space_group_name_H-M   'P 1'
#
loop_
_entity.id
_entity.type
_entity.pdbx_description
1 polymer ?
#
loop_
_entity_poly.entity_id
_entity_poly.type
_entity_poly.pdbx_seq_one_letter_code
_entity_poly.pdbx_strand_id
1 'polypeptide(L)'
;MSTEPYRPRRRARSFFVTARGLRQHLLEWGDPSLTRDDRPTLVMLHGWMDVAASFQFVVDAFAEDRHVVALDWRGFGASATPAADTYFFPEYVGDLELVLDELFGRARAPIDLLGHSMGGNVAMLYAGTRPDKVRRLVNLEGFGMPRSKPSHAPGRMARWLDELRTPMQLRPYPNVEAVADRLTKTNPLLRADRAAWLAGQWSGPTGNGDERALLADANHKRMSPLNAQVDDWLELYKRITAPLLWIEGDRSDVSVWWGNRYTKAEFHERLDVVADAQRHVVGPAGHMLHHDRPEDIAGLLEAFLSESRPPRIEPS
;
A
#
# COMPACT_ATOMS: atom_id res chain seq x y z
N MET A 1 30.01 4.35 5.01
CA MET A 1 28.70 4.37 4.33
C MET A 1 29.01 4.30 2.84
N SER A 2 28.36 3.40 2.09
CA SER A 2 28.59 3.30 0.64
C SER A 2 28.24 4.63 -0.02
N THR A 3 29.18 5.20 -0.77
CA THR A 3 29.00 6.43 -1.57
C THR A 3 28.43 6.11 -2.96
N GLU A 4 28.22 4.83 -3.26
CA GLU A 4 27.68 4.42 -4.56
C GLU A 4 26.15 4.59 -4.56
N PRO A 5 25.58 5.08 -5.67
CA PRO A 5 24.13 5.20 -5.84
C PRO A 5 23.48 3.82 -5.81
N TYR A 6 22.31 3.75 -5.18
CA TYR A 6 21.50 2.52 -5.21
C TYR A 6 21.16 2.14 -6.67
N ARG A 7 21.34 0.87 -6.97
CA ARG A 7 20.98 0.28 -8.26
C ARG A 7 20.09 -0.94 -8.02
N PRO A 8 18.89 -0.98 -8.60
CA PRO A 8 18.01 -2.15 -8.51
C PRO A 8 18.75 -3.43 -8.97
N ARG A 9 18.73 -4.46 -8.12
CA ARG A 9 19.22 -5.81 -8.45
C ARG A 9 18.28 -6.51 -9.42
N ARG A 10 16.97 -6.37 -9.16
CA ARG A 10 15.88 -6.86 -10.02
C ARG A 10 15.21 -5.69 -10.71
N ARG A 11 15.28 -5.66 -12.04
CA ARG A 11 14.65 -4.58 -12.80
C ARG A 11 13.17 -4.84 -13.00
N ALA A 12 12.35 -3.85 -12.69
CA ALA A 12 10.93 -3.89 -12.99
C ALA A 12 10.65 -3.68 -14.48
N ARG A 13 9.67 -4.39 -15.02
CA ARG A 13 8.99 -4.04 -16.26
C ARG A 13 7.83 -3.08 -15.90
N SER A 14 7.77 -1.92 -16.55
CA SER A 14 6.67 -0.95 -16.42
C SER A 14 5.66 -1.21 -17.53
N PHE A 15 4.38 -1.30 -17.18
CA PHE A 15 3.30 -1.47 -18.15
C PHE A 15 1.98 -0.89 -17.61
N PHE A 16 0.95 -0.94 -18.45
CA PHE A 16 -0.34 -0.36 -18.12
C PHE A 16 -1.47 -1.33 -18.47
N VAL A 17 -2.53 -1.27 -17.66
CA VAL A 17 -3.84 -1.86 -17.97
C VAL A 17 -4.90 -0.77 -17.95
N THR A 18 -6.04 -1.02 -18.57
CA THR A 18 -7.21 -0.12 -18.49
C THR A 18 -8.27 -0.78 -17.64
N ALA A 19 -8.54 -0.21 -16.46
CA ALA A 19 -9.57 -0.68 -15.55
C ALA A 19 -10.48 0.49 -15.16
N ARG A 20 -11.79 0.30 -15.16
CA ARG A 20 -12.79 1.34 -14.85
C ARG A 20 -12.61 2.65 -15.65
N GLY A 21 -12.20 2.54 -16.90
CA GLY A 21 -11.96 3.70 -17.78
C GLY A 21 -10.69 4.50 -17.44
N LEU A 22 -9.87 4.04 -16.50
CA LEU A 22 -8.59 4.65 -16.14
C LEU A 22 -7.43 3.78 -16.61
N ARG A 23 -6.39 4.42 -17.13
CA ARG A 23 -5.10 3.81 -17.43
C ARG A 23 -4.33 3.67 -16.11
N GLN A 24 -4.16 2.43 -15.64
CA GLN A 24 -3.50 2.07 -14.39
C GLN A 24 -2.07 1.59 -14.70
N HIS A 25 -1.08 2.12 -13.98
CA HIS A 25 0.31 1.75 -14.13
C HIS A 25 0.67 0.63 -13.15
N LEU A 26 1.49 -0.30 -13.63
CA LEU A 26 2.01 -1.40 -12.82
C LEU A 26 3.52 -1.58 -13.06
N LEU A 27 4.18 -2.03 -12.01
CA LEU A 27 5.52 -2.57 -12.05
C LEU A 27 5.48 -4.07 -11.86
N GLU A 28 6.25 -4.80 -12.64
CA GLU A 28 6.34 -6.26 -12.60
C GLU A 28 7.80 -6.68 -12.47
N TRP A 29 8.07 -7.59 -11.55
CA TRP A 29 9.37 -8.24 -11.34
C TRP A 29 9.20 -9.74 -11.46
N GLY A 30 10.23 -10.39 -12.00
CA GLY A 30 10.22 -11.82 -12.30
C GLY A 30 9.33 -12.15 -13.50
N ASP A 31 9.37 -13.39 -13.91
CA ASP A 31 8.60 -13.91 -15.04
C ASP A 31 7.32 -14.58 -14.55
N PRO A 32 6.16 -14.40 -15.22
CA PRO A 32 4.91 -15.10 -14.87
C PRO A 32 5.04 -16.63 -14.82
N SER A 33 5.98 -17.23 -15.53
CA SER A 33 6.26 -18.68 -15.47
C SER A 33 6.80 -19.17 -14.13
N LEU A 34 7.23 -18.24 -13.25
CA LEU A 34 7.64 -18.56 -11.88
C LEU A 34 6.45 -18.85 -10.97
N THR A 35 5.21 -18.60 -11.42
CA THR A 35 4.00 -18.87 -10.63
C THR A 35 3.68 -20.36 -10.60
N ARG A 36 3.22 -20.81 -9.43
CA ARG A 36 2.73 -22.18 -9.16
C ARG A 36 1.57 -22.08 -8.17
N ASP A 37 0.79 -23.14 -8.00
CA ASP A 37 -0.33 -23.16 -7.06
C ASP A 37 0.08 -22.86 -5.61
N ASP A 38 1.25 -23.33 -5.21
CA ASP A 38 1.85 -23.05 -3.90
C ASP A 38 2.61 -21.72 -3.82
N ARG A 39 2.86 -21.10 -4.97
CA ARG A 39 3.62 -19.85 -5.11
C ARG A 39 3.01 -18.95 -6.20
N PRO A 40 1.79 -18.44 -5.99
CA PRO A 40 1.14 -17.56 -6.96
C PRO A 40 1.83 -16.18 -7.04
N THR A 41 1.35 -15.33 -7.93
CA THR A 41 1.79 -13.93 -8.01
C THR A 41 1.61 -13.24 -6.67
N LEU A 42 2.64 -12.51 -6.24
CA LEU A 42 2.53 -11.57 -5.12
C LEU A 42 2.14 -10.19 -5.66
N VAL A 43 0.95 -9.72 -5.28
CA VAL A 43 0.47 -8.37 -5.63
C VAL A 43 0.75 -7.44 -4.45
N MET A 44 1.41 -6.29 -4.72
CA MET A 44 1.81 -5.32 -3.72
C MET A 44 1.10 -3.98 -3.92
N LEU A 45 0.58 -3.40 -2.84
CA LEU A 45 -0.26 -2.21 -2.81
C LEU A 45 0.37 -1.13 -1.92
N HIS A 46 0.76 -0.01 -2.52
CA HIS A 46 1.46 1.07 -1.80
C HIS A 46 0.53 1.92 -0.92
N GLY A 47 1.14 2.71 -0.02
CA GLY A 47 0.49 3.62 0.90
C GLY A 47 0.03 4.94 0.27
N TRP A 48 -0.59 5.80 1.08
CA TRP A 48 -0.96 7.16 0.69
C TRP A 48 0.28 8.00 0.43
N MET A 49 0.26 8.79 -0.65
CA MET A 49 1.40 9.61 -1.10
C MET A 49 2.68 8.81 -1.37
N ASP A 50 2.52 7.58 -1.87
CA ASP A 50 3.59 6.67 -2.23
C ASP A 50 3.40 6.17 -3.67
N VAL A 51 4.25 5.29 -4.16
CA VAL A 51 4.21 4.70 -5.50
C VAL A 51 4.62 3.21 -5.46
N ALA A 52 4.25 2.45 -6.49
CA ALA A 52 4.59 1.04 -6.63
C ALA A 52 6.11 0.75 -6.51
N ALA A 53 6.95 1.68 -6.98
CA ALA A 53 8.40 1.56 -6.93
C ALA A 53 8.98 1.49 -5.51
N SER A 54 8.24 1.91 -4.49
CA SER A 54 8.63 1.81 -3.08
C SER A 54 8.92 0.38 -2.62
N PHE A 55 8.36 -0.62 -3.28
CA PHE A 55 8.61 -2.03 -2.97
C PHE A 55 9.92 -2.58 -3.55
N GLN A 56 10.64 -1.80 -4.36
CA GLN A 56 11.88 -2.25 -5.01
C GLN A 56 12.90 -2.83 -4.02
N PHE A 57 13.04 -2.22 -2.84
CA PHE A 57 14.04 -2.66 -1.86
C PHE A 57 13.70 -4.04 -1.28
N VAL A 58 12.41 -4.31 -1.05
CA VAL A 58 11.94 -5.63 -0.59
C VAL A 58 12.10 -6.66 -1.70
N VAL A 59 11.75 -6.30 -2.94
CA VAL A 59 11.90 -7.21 -4.09
C VAL A 59 13.36 -7.56 -4.31
N ASP A 60 14.29 -6.60 -4.19
CA ASP A 60 15.73 -6.85 -4.28
C ASP A 60 16.27 -7.72 -3.13
N ALA A 61 15.63 -7.70 -1.99
CA ALA A 61 16.01 -8.45 -0.81
C ALA A 61 15.52 -9.91 -0.80
N PHE A 62 14.59 -10.30 -1.66
CA PHE A 62 14.18 -11.70 -1.78
C PHE A 62 15.38 -12.60 -2.09
N ALA A 63 15.47 -13.74 -1.41
CA ALA A 63 16.51 -14.75 -1.67
C ALA A 63 16.27 -15.42 -3.03
N GLU A 64 15.00 -15.72 -3.34
CA GLU A 64 14.61 -16.37 -4.59
C GLU A 64 13.81 -15.43 -5.50
N ASP A 65 13.92 -15.64 -6.80
CA ASP A 65 13.11 -14.94 -7.78
C ASP A 65 11.66 -15.42 -7.70
N ARG A 66 10.72 -14.49 -7.73
CA ARG A 66 9.29 -14.75 -7.77
C ARG A 66 8.59 -13.73 -8.66
N HIS A 67 7.40 -14.06 -9.14
CA HIS A 67 6.57 -13.13 -9.86
C HIS A 67 5.89 -12.17 -8.88
N VAL A 68 6.17 -10.88 -9.04
CA VAL A 68 5.64 -9.78 -8.21
C VAL A 68 5.04 -8.73 -9.13
N VAL A 69 3.87 -8.22 -8.76
CA VAL A 69 3.23 -7.08 -9.44
C VAL A 69 2.87 -6.03 -8.39
N ALA A 70 3.24 -4.77 -8.63
CA ALA A 70 2.83 -3.66 -7.79
C ALA A 70 2.05 -2.62 -8.61
N LEU A 71 0.93 -2.15 -8.06
CA LEU A 71 0.04 -1.18 -8.69
C LEU A 71 0.33 0.22 -8.18
N ASP A 72 0.45 1.21 -9.09
CA ASP A 72 0.23 2.61 -8.72
C ASP A 72 -1.27 2.88 -8.64
N TRP A 73 -1.75 3.30 -7.49
CA TRP A 73 -3.15 3.66 -7.31
C TRP A 73 -3.57 4.82 -8.22
N ARG A 74 -4.88 4.91 -8.54
CA ARG A 74 -5.47 6.08 -9.22
C ARG A 74 -4.95 7.39 -8.64
N GLY A 75 -4.47 8.29 -9.51
CA GLY A 75 -3.92 9.58 -9.09
C GLY A 75 -2.57 9.53 -8.38
N PHE A 76 -1.85 8.40 -8.43
CA PHE A 76 -0.47 8.25 -7.95
C PHE A 76 0.43 7.67 -9.03
N GLY A 77 1.74 7.93 -8.88
CA GLY A 77 2.76 7.39 -9.77
C GLY A 77 2.50 7.75 -11.24
N ALA A 78 2.52 6.74 -12.10
CA ALA A 78 2.21 6.89 -13.52
C ALA A 78 0.75 6.51 -13.88
N SER A 79 -0.07 6.13 -12.89
CA SER A 79 -1.50 5.90 -13.10
C SER A 79 -2.25 7.18 -13.42
N ALA A 80 -3.29 7.07 -14.24
CA ALA A 80 -4.12 8.21 -14.60
C ALA A 80 -4.82 8.82 -13.38
N THR A 81 -4.90 10.14 -13.37
CA THR A 81 -5.72 10.89 -12.43
C THR A 81 -7.17 10.92 -12.93
N PRO A 82 -8.15 10.42 -12.15
CA PRO A 82 -9.54 10.54 -12.52
C PRO A 82 -9.98 12.01 -12.45
N ALA A 83 -11.04 12.37 -13.17
CA ALA A 83 -11.70 13.67 -13.02
C ALA A 83 -12.53 13.67 -11.72
N ALA A 84 -11.86 13.49 -10.58
CA ALA A 84 -12.45 13.43 -9.24
C ALA A 84 -11.84 14.51 -8.35
N ASP A 85 -12.63 15.04 -7.46
CA ASP A 85 -12.20 16.04 -6.48
C ASP A 85 -12.01 15.44 -5.07
N THR A 86 -12.34 14.17 -4.89
CA THR A 86 -12.28 13.45 -3.62
C THR A 86 -12.07 11.97 -3.86
N TYR A 87 -11.32 11.31 -2.99
CA TYR A 87 -10.98 9.89 -3.09
C TYR A 87 -11.59 9.10 -1.92
N PHE A 88 -12.07 7.88 -2.20
CA PHE A 88 -12.74 7.00 -1.23
C PHE A 88 -12.17 5.57 -1.26
N PHE A 89 -12.12 4.90 -0.12
CA PHE A 89 -11.62 3.53 -0.02
C PHE A 89 -12.31 2.53 -0.97
N PRO A 90 -13.65 2.56 -1.14
CA PRO A 90 -14.33 1.65 -2.07
C PRO A 90 -13.83 1.73 -3.52
N GLU A 91 -13.34 2.91 -3.96
CA GLU A 91 -12.80 3.06 -5.32
C GLU A 91 -11.50 2.29 -5.52
N TYR A 92 -10.61 2.29 -4.51
CA TYR A 92 -9.37 1.50 -4.56
C TYR A 92 -9.66 0.00 -4.55
N VAL A 93 -10.66 -0.46 -3.79
CA VAL A 93 -11.10 -1.86 -3.80
C VAL A 93 -11.64 -2.25 -5.18
N GLY A 94 -12.45 -1.37 -5.78
CA GLY A 94 -13.00 -1.57 -7.13
C GLY A 94 -11.91 -1.54 -8.22
N ASP A 95 -10.91 -0.68 -8.09
CA ASP A 95 -9.75 -0.66 -9.01
C ASP A 95 -8.96 -1.95 -8.91
N LEU A 96 -8.65 -2.38 -7.68
CA LEU A 96 -7.93 -3.64 -7.46
C LEU A 96 -8.63 -4.83 -8.11
N GLU A 97 -9.95 -4.99 -7.89
CA GLU A 97 -10.73 -6.09 -8.49
C GLU A 97 -10.58 -6.09 -10.01
N LEU A 98 -10.80 -4.94 -10.68
CA LEU A 98 -10.80 -4.89 -12.13
C LEU A 98 -9.38 -4.90 -12.74
N VAL A 99 -8.37 -4.39 -12.04
CA VAL A 99 -6.97 -4.54 -12.45
C VAL A 99 -6.57 -6.02 -12.39
N LEU A 100 -6.95 -6.74 -11.34
CA LEU A 100 -6.67 -8.17 -11.23
C LEU A 100 -7.43 -8.99 -12.28
N ASP A 101 -8.66 -8.59 -12.64
CA ASP A 101 -9.42 -9.23 -13.73
C ASP A 101 -8.75 -9.04 -15.10
N GLU A 102 -8.18 -7.85 -15.35
CA GLU A 102 -7.42 -7.57 -16.60
C GLU A 102 -6.10 -8.36 -16.65
N LEU A 103 -5.42 -8.53 -15.50
CA LEU A 103 -4.14 -9.24 -15.44
C LEU A 103 -4.29 -10.76 -15.54
N PHE A 104 -5.26 -11.32 -14.83
CA PHE A 104 -5.32 -12.75 -14.56
C PHE A 104 -6.66 -13.39 -14.97
N GLY A 105 -7.61 -12.59 -15.46
CA GLY A 105 -8.97 -13.02 -15.78
C GLY A 105 -9.87 -13.13 -14.54
N ARG A 106 -11.19 -13.08 -14.77
CA ARG A 106 -12.21 -13.12 -13.69
C ARG A 106 -12.22 -14.44 -12.92
N ALA A 107 -11.89 -15.55 -13.60
CA ALA A 107 -11.82 -16.89 -12.99
C ALA A 107 -10.45 -17.21 -12.41
N ARG A 108 -9.61 -16.19 -12.17
CA ARG A 108 -8.24 -16.36 -11.68
C ARG A 108 -8.14 -17.22 -10.42
N ALA A 109 -7.02 -17.92 -10.30
CA ALA A 109 -6.61 -18.55 -9.05
C ALA A 109 -6.34 -17.49 -7.96
N PRO A 110 -6.39 -17.88 -6.67
CA PRO A 110 -6.03 -16.99 -5.57
C PRO A 110 -4.60 -16.47 -5.71
N ILE A 111 -4.39 -15.20 -5.33
CA ILE A 111 -3.09 -14.52 -5.31
C ILE A 111 -2.57 -14.39 -3.87
N ASP A 112 -1.28 -14.10 -3.73
CA ASP A 112 -0.73 -13.53 -2.50
C ASP A 112 -0.89 -12.00 -2.56
N LEU A 113 -1.39 -11.41 -1.49
CA LEU A 113 -1.69 -9.97 -1.45
C LEU A 113 -0.97 -9.31 -0.29
N LEU A 114 -0.20 -8.27 -0.60
CA LEU A 114 0.49 -7.44 0.38
C LEU A 114 0.04 -5.99 0.22
N GLY A 115 -0.23 -5.31 1.33
CA GLY A 115 -0.46 -3.87 1.32
C GLY A 115 0.29 -3.16 2.42
N HIS A 116 0.80 -1.96 2.11
CA HIS A 116 1.40 -1.04 3.07
C HIS A 116 0.43 0.11 3.38
N SER A 117 0.24 0.44 4.67
CA SER A 117 -0.53 1.61 5.12
C SER A 117 -1.94 1.65 4.48
N MET A 118 -2.26 2.66 3.67
CA MET A 118 -3.51 2.72 2.90
C MET A 118 -3.72 1.45 2.06
N GLY A 119 -2.68 0.97 1.37
CA GLY A 119 -2.74 -0.28 0.60
C GLY A 119 -3.02 -1.50 1.48
N GLY A 120 -2.51 -1.51 2.73
CA GLY A 120 -2.82 -2.53 3.74
C GLY A 120 -4.30 -2.53 4.12
N ASN A 121 -4.88 -1.35 4.31
CA ASN A 121 -6.32 -1.23 4.57
C ASN A 121 -7.15 -1.73 3.38
N VAL A 122 -6.77 -1.36 2.14
CA VAL A 122 -7.45 -1.85 0.93
C VAL A 122 -7.32 -3.36 0.80
N ALA A 123 -6.14 -3.92 1.06
CA ALA A 123 -5.88 -5.37 1.02
C ALA A 123 -6.78 -6.13 2.00
N MET A 124 -6.95 -5.63 3.25
CA MET A 124 -7.85 -6.20 4.25
C MET A 124 -9.32 -6.17 3.79
N LEU A 125 -9.78 -5.02 3.29
CA LEU A 125 -11.15 -4.88 2.76
C LEU A 125 -11.38 -5.81 1.57
N TYR A 126 -10.42 -5.90 0.66
CA TYR A 126 -10.50 -6.77 -0.50
C TYR A 126 -10.56 -8.25 -0.10
N ALA A 127 -9.68 -8.70 0.79
CA ALA A 127 -9.63 -10.08 1.26
C ALA A 127 -10.92 -10.50 1.98
N GLY A 128 -11.58 -9.58 2.71
CA GLY A 128 -12.88 -9.83 3.32
C GLY A 128 -14.04 -9.84 2.32
N THR A 129 -13.92 -9.08 1.23
CA THR A 129 -14.93 -9.02 0.15
C THR A 129 -14.82 -10.24 -0.78
N ARG A 130 -13.60 -10.69 -1.08
CA ARG A 130 -13.26 -11.81 -1.99
C ARG A 130 -12.37 -12.85 -1.29
N PRO A 131 -12.85 -13.52 -0.25
CA PRO A 131 -12.02 -14.42 0.54
C PRO A 131 -11.47 -15.61 -0.25
N ASP A 132 -12.13 -16.01 -1.34
CA ASP A 132 -11.72 -17.05 -2.27
C ASP A 132 -10.61 -16.63 -3.24
N LYS A 133 -10.31 -15.33 -3.34
CA LYS A 133 -9.34 -14.76 -4.29
C LYS A 133 -7.99 -14.45 -3.68
N VAL A 134 -7.82 -14.60 -2.36
CA VAL A 134 -6.57 -14.33 -1.65
C VAL A 134 -6.09 -15.60 -0.96
N ARG A 135 -4.89 -16.09 -1.31
CA ARG A 135 -4.27 -17.26 -0.69
C ARG A 135 -3.62 -16.90 0.65
N ARG A 136 -2.85 -15.81 0.66
CA ARG A 136 -2.18 -15.25 1.83
C ARG A 136 -2.26 -13.74 1.81
N LEU A 137 -2.47 -13.16 2.96
CA LEU A 137 -2.61 -11.72 3.14
C LEU A 137 -1.49 -11.19 4.02
N VAL A 138 -0.81 -10.14 3.57
CA VAL A 138 0.19 -9.43 4.36
C VAL A 138 -0.24 -7.98 4.51
N ASN A 139 -0.26 -7.50 5.75
CA ASN A 139 -0.57 -6.10 6.06
C ASN A 139 0.63 -5.47 6.78
N LEU A 140 1.30 -4.54 6.09
CA LEU A 140 2.37 -3.71 6.62
C LEU A 140 1.76 -2.37 7.09
N GLU A 141 1.51 -2.25 8.40
CA GLU A 141 1.05 -1.01 9.04
C GLU A 141 -0.24 -0.36 8.48
N GLY A 142 -1.14 -1.14 7.91
CA GLY A 142 -2.48 -0.66 7.56
C GLY A 142 -3.38 -0.67 8.78
N PHE A 143 -3.22 0.29 9.67
CA PHE A 143 -3.87 0.36 10.99
C PHE A 143 -5.39 0.60 10.98
N GLY A 144 -6.04 0.58 9.82
CA GLY A 144 -7.46 0.93 9.73
C GLY A 144 -7.68 2.43 9.89
N MET A 145 -8.85 2.80 10.37
CA MET A 145 -9.28 4.18 10.58
C MET A 145 -9.89 4.34 11.97
N PRO A 146 -9.76 5.51 12.61
CA PRO A 146 -10.44 5.78 13.88
C PRO A 146 -11.96 5.75 13.71
N ARG A 147 -12.68 5.25 14.72
CA ARG A 147 -14.13 5.38 14.76
C ARG A 147 -14.54 6.84 14.78
N SER A 148 -15.60 7.18 14.09
CA SER A 148 -16.16 8.52 14.05
C SER A 148 -17.57 8.51 14.62
N LYS A 149 -17.89 9.52 15.44
CA LYS A 149 -19.26 9.70 15.95
C LYS A 149 -20.16 10.27 14.85
N PRO A 150 -21.42 9.82 14.71
CA PRO A 150 -22.37 10.40 13.76
C PRO A 150 -22.52 11.92 13.89
N SER A 151 -22.43 12.45 15.11
CA SER A 151 -22.48 13.89 15.38
C SER A 151 -21.38 14.71 14.71
N HIS A 152 -20.28 14.08 14.22
CA HIS A 152 -19.22 14.76 13.47
C HIS A 152 -19.56 14.95 11.98
N ALA A 153 -20.59 14.27 11.46
CA ALA A 153 -20.93 14.30 10.03
C ALA A 153 -21.28 15.70 9.51
N PRO A 154 -22.08 16.54 10.20
CA PRO A 154 -22.40 17.90 9.70
C PRO A 154 -21.15 18.78 9.55
N GLY A 155 -20.25 18.80 10.54
CA GLY A 155 -19.04 19.58 10.51
C GLY A 155 -18.05 19.08 9.44
N ARG A 156 -17.97 17.77 9.24
CA ARG A 156 -17.14 17.17 8.18
C ARG A 156 -17.65 17.52 6.79
N MET A 157 -18.96 17.45 6.58
CA MET A 157 -19.59 17.83 5.32
C MET A 157 -19.39 19.31 5.00
N ALA A 158 -19.60 20.20 6.00
CA ALA A 158 -19.39 21.63 5.84
C ALA A 158 -17.92 21.92 5.45
N ARG A 159 -16.97 21.33 6.14
CA ARG A 159 -15.54 21.49 5.82
C ARG A 159 -15.20 21.01 4.42
N TRP A 160 -15.73 19.86 4.01
CA TRP A 160 -15.50 19.36 2.65
C TRP A 160 -16.05 20.34 1.59
N LEU A 161 -17.28 20.88 1.78
CA LEU A 161 -17.87 21.88 0.91
C LEU A 161 -17.01 23.16 0.82
N ASP A 162 -16.41 23.57 1.95
CA ASP A 162 -15.50 24.74 1.97
C ASP A 162 -14.19 24.44 1.23
N GLU A 163 -13.63 23.25 1.39
CA GLU A 163 -12.43 22.81 0.69
C GLU A 163 -12.64 22.66 -0.84
N LEU A 164 -13.88 22.42 -1.32
CA LEU A 164 -14.19 22.37 -2.75
C LEU A 164 -14.01 23.72 -3.46
N ARG A 165 -14.12 24.84 -2.73
CA ARG A 165 -13.97 26.19 -3.28
C ARG A 165 -12.52 26.56 -3.59
N THR A 166 -11.57 25.80 -3.05
CA THR A 166 -10.14 26.06 -3.22
C THR A 166 -9.45 24.87 -3.87
N PRO A 167 -8.75 25.05 -4.98
CA PRO A 167 -7.97 23.99 -5.60
C PRO A 167 -6.92 23.46 -4.62
N MET A 168 -6.86 22.14 -4.47
CA MET A 168 -5.78 21.49 -3.73
C MET A 168 -4.48 21.61 -4.53
N GLN A 169 -3.36 21.79 -3.83
CA GLN A 169 -2.05 21.92 -4.44
C GLN A 169 -0.99 21.11 -3.69
N LEU A 170 -0.07 20.53 -4.46
CA LEU A 170 1.20 20.00 -3.99
C LEU A 170 2.27 21.02 -4.37
N ARG A 171 3.03 21.49 -3.38
CA ARG A 171 4.16 22.39 -3.65
C ARG A 171 5.24 21.60 -4.40
N PRO A 172 5.75 22.15 -5.51
CA PRO A 172 6.88 21.53 -6.19
C PRO A 172 8.17 21.69 -5.37
N TYR A 173 9.17 20.92 -5.73
CA TYR A 173 10.51 20.93 -5.17
C TYR A 173 11.48 21.52 -6.19
N PRO A 174 12.51 22.26 -5.75
CA PRO A 174 13.45 22.91 -6.67
C PRO A 174 14.22 21.91 -7.54
N ASN A 175 14.44 20.67 -7.07
CA ASN A 175 15.14 19.61 -7.78
C ASN A 175 14.83 18.24 -7.13
N VAL A 176 15.40 17.17 -7.68
CA VAL A 176 15.22 15.80 -7.16
C VAL A 176 15.91 15.59 -5.82
N GLU A 177 17.02 16.27 -5.56
CA GLU A 177 17.74 16.22 -4.28
C GLU A 177 16.87 16.73 -3.13
N ALA A 178 16.13 17.82 -3.34
CA ALA A 178 15.19 18.33 -2.35
C ALA A 178 14.03 17.36 -2.06
N VAL A 179 13.65 16.52 -3.03
CA VAL A 179 12.72 15.41 -2.80
C VAL A 179 13.37 14.34 -1.92
N ALA A 180 14.63 13.96 -2.21
CA ALA A 180 15.39 12.99 -1.41
C ALA A 180 15.57 13.47 0.05
N ASP A 181 15.90 14.75 0.25
CA ASP A 181 16.00 15.38 1.58
C ASP A 181 14.67 15.33 2.33
N ARG A 182 13.56 15.54 1.62
CA ARG A 182 12.23 15.41 2.20
C ARG A 182 11.94 13.99 2.65
N LEU A 183 12.33 12.98 1.84
CA LEU A 183 12.15 11.56 2.17
C LEU A 183 12.94 11.19 3.43
N THR A 184 14.23 11.56 3.53
CA THR A 184 15.05 11.29 4.70
C THR A 184 14.59 12.05 5.95
N LYS A 185 14.05 13.27 5.77
CA LYS A 185 13.47 14.03 6.89
C LYS A 185 12.21 13.37 7.46
N THR A 186 11.38 12.79 6.61
CA THR A 186 10.14 12.10 7.04
C THR A 186 10.39 10.67 7.48
N ASN A 187 11.42 10.03 6.96
CA ASN A 187 11.89 8.71 7.36
C ASN A 187 13.41 8.75 7.63
N PRO A 188 13.82 9.08 8.87
CA PRO A 188 15.25 9.20 9.24
C PRO A 188 16.04 7.89 9.15
N LEU A 189 15.38 6.74 9.04
CA LEU A 189 16.01 5.43 8.89
C LEU A 189 16.29 5.08 7.42
N LEU A 190 15.69 5.81 6.48
CA LEU A 190 15.91 5.60 5.06
C LEU A 190 17.36 5.97 4.68
N ARG A 191 18.08 5.05 4.08
CA ARG A 191 19.45 5.26 3.60
C ARG A 191 19.46 6.32 2.49
N ALA A 192 20.48 7.18 2.48
CA ALA A 192 20.60 8.30 1.53
C ALA A 192 20.64 7.83 0.05
N ASP A 193 21.31 6.72 -0.24
CA ASP A 193 21.38 6.15 -1.59
C ASP A 193 20.00 5.66 -2.08
N ARG A 194 19.23 5.05 -1.19
CA ARG A 194 17.83 4.64 -1.46
C ARG A 194 16.90 5.85 -1.59
N ALA A 195 17.08 6.88 -0.76
CA ALA A 195 16.29 8.11 -0.83
C ALA A 195 16.52 8.84 -2.17
N ALA A 196 17.76 8.94 -2.63
CA ALA A 196 18.10 9.55 -3.91
C ALA A 196 17.44 8.80 -5.10
N TRP A 197 17.48 7.47 -5.09
CA TRP A 197 16.81 6.66 -6.10
C TRP A 197 15.29 6.82 -6.07
N LEU A 198 14.70 6.73 -4.87
CA LEU A 198 13.27 6.78 -4.65
C LEU A 198 12.68 8.15 -5.03
N ALA A 199 13.43 9.25 -4.77
CA ALA A 199 13.04 10.60 -5.16
C ALA A 199 12.75 10.71 -6.66
N GLY A 200 13.54 10.03 -7.50
CA GLY A 200 13.32 9.95 -8.94
C GLY A 200 12.05 9.15 -9.32
N GLN A 201 11.64 8.20 -8.48
CA GLN A 201 10.41 7.42 -8.70
C GLN A 201 9.14 8.15 -8.19
N TRP A 202 9.28 8.96 -7.15
CA TRP A 202 8.18 9.70 -6.52
C TRP A 202 7.85 11.01 -7.19
N SER A 203 8.73 11.52 -8.03
CA SER A 203 8.60 12.85 -8.61
C SER A 203 8.88 12.87 -10.10
N GLY A 204 8.20 13.76 -10.81
CA GLY A 204 8.38 14.03 -12.23
C GLY A 204 8.74 15.50 -12.50
N PRO A 205 9.31 15.81 -13.69
CA PRO A 205 9.61 17.20 -14.08
C PRO A 205 8.32 18.00 -14.22
N THR A 206 8.36 19.28 -13.81
CA THR A 206 7.25 20.23 -14.03
C THR A 206 7.36 20.95 -15.38
N GLY A 207 8.51 20.86 -16.04
CA GLY A 207 8.84 21.65 -17.23
C GLY A 207 9.56 22.97 -16.90
N ASN A 208 9.75 23.32 -15.63
CA ASN A 208 10.42 24.54 -15.19
C ASN A 208 11.85 24.20 -14.69
N GLY A 209 12.82 24.07 -15.60
CA GLY A 209 14.20 23.72 -15.24
C GLY A 209 14.27 22.38 -14.50
N ASP A 210 14.96 22.36 -13.35
CA ASP A 210 15.15 21.16 -12.53
C ASP A 210 13.97 20.90 -11.55
N GLU A 211 12.92 21.75 -11.58
CA GLU A 211 11.79 21.64 -10.66
C GLU A 211 11.06 20.31 -10.80
N ARG A 212 10.66 19.75 -9.65
CA ARG A 212 10.01 18.42 -9.53
C ARG A 212 8.68 18.55 -8.81
N ALA A 213 7.65 17.88 -9.35
CA ALA A 213 6.39 17.67 -8.65
C ALA A 213 6.27 16.22 -8.19
N LEU A 214 5.65 15.99 -7.04
CA LEU A 214 5.30 14.63 -6.63
C LEU A 214 4.29 14.04 -7.62
N LEU A 215 4.46 12.77 -7.94
CA LEU A 215 3.55 12.01 -8.80
C LEU A 215 2.31 11.60 -8.00
N ALA A 216 1.52 12.59 -7.63
CA ALA A 216 0.28 12.42 -6.87
C ALA A 216 -0.73 13.52 -7.21
N ASP A 217 -2.02 13.18 -7.31
CA ASP A 217 -3.07 14.18 -7.38
C ASP A 217 -3.22 14.89 -6.03
N ALA A 218 -3.22 16.21 -6.06
CA ALA A 218 -3.37 17.04 -4.85
C ALA A 218 -4.70 16.78 -4.12
N ASN A 219 -5.75 16.36 -4.83
CA ASN A 219 -7.06 16.06 -4.27
C ASN A 219 -7.05 14.88 -3.27
N HIS A 220 -5.99 14.06 -3.25
CA HIS A 220 -5.78 13.08 -2.18
C HIS A 220 -5.64 13.71 -0.78
N LYS A 221 -5.35 15.00 -0.69
CA LYS A 221 -5.30 15.75 0.58
C LYS A 221 -6.65 16.27 1.03
N ARG A 222 -7.66 16.28 0.15
CA ARG A 222 -9.00 16.75 0.49
C ARG A 222 -9.64 15.81 1.50
N MET A 223 -10.28 16.38 2.49
CA MET A 223 -11.00 15.59 3.48
C MET A 223 -12.16 14.84 2.82
N SER A 224 -12.27 13.54 3.08
CA SER A 224 -13.46 12.79 2.70
C SER A 224 -14.68 13.28 3.51
N PRO A 225 -15.81 13.60 2.87
CA PRO A 225 -17.06 13.93 3.57
C PRO A 225 -17.63 12.72 4.30
N LEU A 226 -17.27 11.50 3.89
CA LEU A 226 -17.74 10.26 4.49
C LEU A 226 -16.69 9.74 5.49
N ASN A 227 -17.17 9.29 6.63
CA ASN A 227 -16.35 8.56 7.59
C ASN A 227 -16.12 7.13 7.11
N ALA A 228 -14.98 6.55 7.47
CA ALA A 228 -14.82 5.11 7.41
C ALA A 228 -15.86 4.46 8.34
N GLN A 229 -16.63 3.54 7.81
CA GLN A 229 -17.58 2.75 8.57
C GLN A 229 -16.83 1.57 9.21
N VAL A 230 -16.26 1.82 10.39
CA VAL A 230 -15.36 0.84 11.04
C VAL A 230 -16.08 -0.48 11.33
N ASP A 231 -17.36 -0.44 11.66
CA ASP A 231 -18.13 -1.65 11.92
C ASP A 231 -18.33 -2.49 10.65
N ASP A 232 -18.59 -1.85 9.51
CA ASP A 232 -18.63 -2.53 8.20
C ASP A 232 -17.28 -3.16 7.88
N TRP A 233 -16.17 -2.47 8.17
CA TRP A 233 -14.83 -3.02 7.96
C TRP A 233 -14.58 -4.25 8.83
N LEU A 234 -15.03 -4.23 10.09
CA LEU A 234 -14.88 -5.39 10.98
C LEU A 234 -15.70 -6.60 10.49
N GLU A 235 -16.89 -6.39 9.92
CA GLU A 235 -17.65 -7.48 9.30
C GLU A 235 -16.90 -8.06 8.09
N LEU A 236 -16.20 -7.22 7.29
CA LEU A 236 -15.33 -7.72 6.23
C LEU A 236 -14.13 -8.48 6.80
N TYR A 237 -13.48 -7.98 7.87
CA TYR A 237 -12.32 -8.64 8.50
C TYR A 237 -12.67 -10.05 9.02
N LYS A 238 -13.87 -10.23 9.61
CA LYS A 238 -14.37 -11.56 10.03
C LYS A 238 -14.48 -12.56 8.89
N ARG A 239 -14.62 -12.08 7.66
CA ARG A 239 -14.74 -12.94 6.45
C ARG A 239 -13.39 -13.31 5.85
N ILE A 240 -12.30 -12.74 6.30
CA ILE A 240 -10.96 -13.07 5.80
C ILE A 240 -10.66 -14.52 6.14
N THR A 241 -10.49 -15.34 5.12
CA THR A 241 -10.15 -16.76 5.25
C THR A 241 -8.69 -17.04 4.94
N ALA A 242 -8.00 -16.10 4.31
CA ALA A 242 -6.56 -16.19 4.08
C ALA A 242 -5.82 -16.04 5.42
N PRO A 243 -4.76 -16.83 5.68
CA PRO A 243 -3.83 -16.49 6.75
C PRO A 243 -3.32 -15.08 6.58
N LEU A 244 -3.29 -14.31 7.67
CA LEU A 244 -2.85 -12.93 7.73
C LEU A 244 -1.51 -12.83 8.45
N LEU A 245 -0.54 -12.17 7.83
CA LEU A 245 0.69 -11.70 8.47
C LEU A 245 0.59 -10.19 8.66
N TRP A 246 0.52 -9.75 9.91
CA TRP A 246 0.63 -8.35 10.31
C TRP A 246 2.07 -8.03 10.70
N ILE A 247 2.64 -6.96 10.13
CA ILE A 247 3.98 -6.50 10.51
C ILE A 247 3.93 -5.01 10.82
N GLU A 248 4.52 -4.62 11.95
CA GLU A 248 4.68 -3.22 12.36
C GLU A 248 6.11 -2.88 12.75
N GLY A 249 6.47 -1.61 12.64
CA GLY A 249 7.75 -1.08 13.11
C GLY A 249 7.72 -0.77 14.61
N ASP A 250 8.83 -1.06 15.30
CA ASP A 250 9.00 -0.79 16.74
C ASP A 250 8.95 0.71 17.08
N ARG A 251 9.22 1.57 16.10
CA ARG A 251 9.21 3.05 16.22
C ARG A 251 8.02 3.71 15.56
N SER A 252 7.08 2.95 15.04
CA SER A 252 5.89 3.51 14.42
C SER A 252 4.97 4.12 15.47
N ASP A 253 4.53 5.35 15.21
CA ASP A 253 3.66 6.13 16.10
C ASP A 253 2.41 6.60 15.35
N VAL A 254 1.28 5.95 15.63
CA VAL A 254 -0.01 6.29 15.02
C VAL A 254 -0.58 7.61 15.53
N SER A 255 -0.06 8.15 16.65
CA SER A 255 -0.50 9.43 17.22
C SER A 255 -0.20 10.61 16.29
N VAL A 256 0.80 10.49 15.41
CA VAL A 256 1.14 11.53 14.42
C VAL A 256 -0.01 11.83 13.45
N TRP A 257 -0.91 10.85 13.21
CA TRP A 257 -2.08 11.03 12.33
C TRP A 257 -3.37 11.28 13.08
N TRP A 258 -3.53 10.64 14.26
CA TRP A 258 -4.81 10.62 14.95
C TRP A 258 -4.78 11.18 16.37
N GLY A 259 -3.61 11.55 16.89
CA GLY A 259 -3.46 11.97 18.29
C GLY A 259 -3.97 10.87 19.23
N ASN A 260 -4.72 11.25 20.24
CA ASN A 260 -5.29 10.30 21.20
C ASN A 260 -6.63 9.69 20.76
N ARG A 261 -7.05 9.89 19.50
CA ARG A 261 -8.35 9.40 19.00
C ARG A 261 -8.33 7.94 18.61
N TYR A 262 -7.14 7.35 18.45
CA TYR A 262 -6.95 5.99 18.01
C TYR A 262 -5.54 5.51 18.39
N THR A 263 -5.42 4.25 18.82
CA THR A 263 -4.16 3.68 19.31
C THR A 263 -3.84 2.38 18.57
N LYS A 264 -2.56 1.96 18.63
CA LYS A 264 -2.15 0.63 18.15
C LYS A 264 -2.89 -0.49 18.89
N ALA A 265 -3.09 -0.34 20.21
CA ALA A 265 -3.82 -1.34 21.00
C ALA A 265 -5.24 -1.55 20.49
N GLU A 266 -5.97 -0.46 20.19
CA GLU A 266 -7.31 -0.55 19.61
C GLU A 266 -7.29 -1.23 18.24
N PHE A 267 -6.25 -1.02 17.42
CA PHE A 267 -6.13 -1.74 16.15
C PHE A 267 -5.84 -3.22 16.38
N HIS A 268 -4.97 -3.56 17.32
CA HIS A 268 -4.67 -4.96 17.65
C HIS A 268 -5.93 -5.73 18.10
N GLU A 269 -6.80 -5.11 18.90
CA GLU A 269 -8.10 -5.68 19.25
C GLU A 269 -8.99 -5.92 18.01
N ARG A 270 -8.91 -5.03 17.01
CA ARG A 270 -9.63 -5.21 15.74
C ARG A 270 -9.07 -6.35 14.89
N LEU A 271 -7.78 -6.64 14.99
CA LEU A 271 -7.18 -7.79 14.31
C LEU A 271 -7.64 -9.14 14.90
N ASP A 272 -8.08 -9.16 16.16
CA ASP A 272 -8.54 -10.39 16.83
C ASP A 272 -9.80 -10.99 16.18
N VAL A 273 -10.51 -10.25 15.32
CA VAL A 273 -11.65 -10.80 14.57
C VAL A 273 -11.22 -11.63 13.36
N VAL A 274 -9.94 -11.55 12.95
CA VAL A 274 -9.38 -12.37 11.86
C VAL A 274 -8.93 -13.72 12.45
N ALA A 275 -9.51 -14.79 11.95
CA ALA A 275 -9.36 -16.12 12.56
C ALA A 275 -7.92 -16.67 12.56
N ASP A 276 -7.10 -16.30 11.56
CA ASP A 276 -5.72 -16.77 11.39
C ASP A 276 -4.81 -15.57 11.15
N ALA A 277 -4.37 -14.91 12.23
CA ALA A 277 -3.52 -13.73 12.18
C ALA A 277 -2.24 -13.92 13.00
N GLN A 278 -1.10 -13.83 12.31
CA GLN A 278 0.23 -13.76 12.91
C GLN A 278 0.66 -12.29 13.02
N ARG A 279 1.36 -11.91 14.10
CA ARG A 279 1.84 -10.55 14.35
C ARG A 279 3.34 -10.53 14.57
N HIS A 280 4.02 -9.63 13.87
CA HIS A 280 5.45 -9.41 14.02
C HIS A 280 5.77 -7.93 14.20
N VAL A 281 6.78 -7.66 15.01
CA VAL A 281 7.37 -6.32 15.18
C VAL A 281 8.79 -6.38 14.63
N VAL A 282 9.13 -5.46 13.74
CA VAL A 282 10.49 -5.32 13.19
C VAL A 282 11.13 -4.04 13.71
N GLY A 283 12.43 -4.07 13.95
CA GLY A 283 13.15 -2.91 14.46
C GLY A 283 14.64 -2.91 14.16
N PRO A 284 15.25 -1.72 14.12
CA PRO A 284 14.61 -0.41 14.22
C PRO A 284 13.86 -0.06 12.94
N ALA A 285 12.56 0.23 13.02
CA ALA A 285 11.74 0.60 11.86
C ALA A 285 10.58 1.52 12.27
N GLY A 286 10.28 2.51 11.42
CA GLY A 286 9.10 3.36 11.51
C GLY A 286 7.97 2.86 10.61
N HIS A 287 7.06 3.79 10.25
CA HIS A 287 5.93 3.50 9.37
C HIS A 287 6.33 2.98 7.99
N MET A 288 7.49 3.38 7.48
CA MET A 288 8.02 2.93 6.19
C MET A 288 8.95 1.70 6.36
N LEU A 289 8.51 0.70 7.13
CA LEU A 289 9.32 -0.46 7.51
C LEU A 289 9.91 -1.23 6.31
N HIS A 290 9.25 -1.22 5.17
CA HIS A 290 9.73 -1.81 3.92
C HIS A 290 10.87 -1.03 3.26
N HIS A 291 11.08 0.24 3.66
CA HIS A 291 12.26 1.02 3.32
C HIS A 291 13.38 0.85 4.35
N ASP A 292 13.01 0.75 5.63
CA ASP A 292 13.94 0.74 6.76
C ASP A 292 14.63 -0.61 6.90
N ARG A 293 13.84 -1.69 6.75
CA ARG A 293 14.24 -3.09 7.00
C ARG A 293 13.79 -4.02 5.88
N PRO A 294 14.09 -3.72 4.60
CA PRO A 294 13.61 -4.53 3.48
C PRO A 294 14.08 -5.99 3.54
N GLU A 295 15.27 -6.23 4.07
CA GLU A 295 15.84 -7.58 4.21
C GLU A 295 15.04 -8.41 5.23
N ASP A 296 14.68 -7.83 6.38
CA ASP A 296 13.87 -8.51 7.40
C ASP A 296 12.44 -8.73 6.89
N ILE A 297 11.86 -7.72 6.21
CA ILE A 297 10.54 -7.86 5.58
C ILE A 297 10.56 -8.97 4.54
N ALA A 298 11.55 -9.01 3.65
CA ALA A 298 11.67 -10.06 2.64
C ALA A 298 11.75 -11.46 3.28
N GLY A 299 12.58 -11.63 4.32
CA GLY A 299 12.70 -12.90 5.04
C GLY A 299 11.39 -13.36 5.69
N LEU A 300 10.66 -12.44 6.35
CA LEU A 300 9.34 -12.73 6.92
C LEU A 300 8.32 -13.12 5.84
N LEU A 301 8.34 -12.40 4.70
CA LEU A 301 7.48 -12.70 3.57
C LEU A 301 7.77 -14.09 2.99
N GLU A 302 9.04 -14.42 2.75
CA GLU A 302 9.44 -15.72 2.18
C GLU A 302 9.03 -16.85 3.12
N ALA A 303 9.28 -16.72 4.42
CA ALA A 303 8.86 -17.71 5.42
C ALA A 303 7.33 -17.90 5.40
N PHE A 304 6.57 -16.81 5.53
CA PHE A 304 5.12 -16.86 5.60
C PHE A 304 4.47 -17.35 4.29
N LEU A 305 4.96 -16.90 3.13
CA LEU A 305 4.38 -17.25 1.83
C LEU A 305 4.71 -18.69 1.39
N SER A 306 5.77 -19.32 1.94
CA SER A 306 6.18 -20.69 1.64
C SER A 306 5.55 -21.74 2.55
N GLU A 307 4.93 -21.35 3.68
CA GLU A 307 4.29 -22.33 4.58
C GLU A 307 3.26 -23.18 3.83
N SER A 308 3.38 -24.49 3.92
CA SER A 308 2.34 -25.41 3.43
C SER A 308 1.10 -25.31 4.32
N ARG A 309 -0.06 -25.03 3.73
CA ARG A 309 -1.32 -25.02 4.47
C ARG A 309 -1.75 -26.46 4.74
N PRO A 310 -2.04 -26.85 5.99
CA PRO A 310 -2.74 -28.10 6.21
C PRO A 310 -4.10 -28.05 5.49
N PRO A 311 -4.57 -29.19 4.91
CA PRO A 311 -5.86 -29.23 4.23
C PRO A 311 -6.95 -28.76 5.20
N ARG A 312 -7.85 -27.88 4.73
CA ARG A 312 -9.05 -27.52 5.50
C ARG A 312 -9.85 -28.77 5.76
N ILE A 313 -10.07 -29.09 7.02
CA ILE A 313 -11.10 -30.03 7.41
C ILE A 313 -12.41 -29.27 7.24
N GLU A 314 -13.17 -29.56 6.17
CA GLU A 314 -14.53 -29.04 6.07
C GLU A 314 -15.33 -29.60 7.27
N PRO A 315 -16.07 -28.75 8.01
CA PRO A 315 -16.96 -29.26 9.03
C PRO A 315 -18.03 -30.12 8.35
N SER A 316 -18.12 -31.37 8.78
CA SER A 316 -19.10 -32.38 8.39
C SER A 316 -20.53 -31.95 8.68
#